data_8d2746cfb2500940e4315c096e812db7
#
_entry.id   8d2746cfb2500940e4315c096e812db7
#
_cell.length_a   1.000
_cell.length_b   1.000
_cell.length_c   1.000
_cell.angle_alpha   90.00
_cell.angle_beta   90.00
_cell.angle_gamma   90.00
#
_symmetry.space_group_name_H-M   'P 1'
#
loop_
_entity.id
_entity.type
_entity.pdbx_description
1 polymer ?
#
loop_
_entity_poly.entity_id
_entity_poly.type
_entity_poly.pdbx_seq_one_letter_code
_entity_poly.pdbx_strand_id
1 'polypeptide(L)'
;MLCAVRMSAGSLQHLHAGPGAKLPQPAQRRRRVTHWLLLFVAIVAEVVATSTLKATEGFTRLWPSVIVVVCYETAFILMSLSMKKIPVGIVYAVWSGVGVALITLAAWIFLGQTLDAAGLAGVALIVGGAVVINAFSKSVVD
;
A
#
# COMPACT_ATOMS: atom_id res chain seq x y z
N MET A 1 26.97 -60.29 28.90
CA MET A 1 25.51 -60.17 28.82
C MET A 1 25.20 -58.76 28.31
N LEU A 2 25.23 -58.59 26.99
CA LEU A 2 25.02 -57.30 26.30
C LEU A 2 23.54 -57.14 26.02
N CYS A 3 22.90 -56.15 26.63
CA CYS A 3 21.55 -55.74 26.24
C CYS A 3 21.65 -54.46 25.38
N ALA A 4 21.63 -54.64 24.07
CA ALA A 4 21.65 -53.56 23.12
C ALA A 4 20.27 -52.88 23.09
N VAL A 5 20.16 -51.65 23.61
CA VAL A 5 19.01 -50.79 23.43
C VAL A 5 19.07 -50.21 22.01
N ARG A 6 18.29 -50.81 21.13
CA ARG A 6 18.05 -50.34 19.78
C ARG A 6 17.12 -49.12 19.85
N MET A 7 17.70 -47.90 19.99
CA MET A 7 16.94 -46.68 19.85
C MET A 7 16.51 -46.51 18.40
N SER A 8 15.20 -46.58 18.19
CA SER A 8 14.55 -46.41 16.91
C SER A 8 14.85 -45.01 16.33
N ALA A 9 15.46 -44.98 15.11
CA ALA A 9 15.79 -43.78 14.37
C ALA A 9 14.57 -42.98 13.87
N GLY A 10 13.34 -43.37 14.29
CA GLY A 10 12.11 -42.75 13.89
C GLY A 10 11.68 -41.49 14.64
N SER A 11 12.27 -41.23 15.83
CA SER A 11 11.77 -40.17 16.74
C SER A 11 12.47 -38.81 16.57
N LEU A 12 13.49 -38.69 15.74
CA LEU A 12 14.23 -37.43 15.55
C LEU A 12 13.84 -36.65 14.27
N GLN A 13 12.94 -37.15 13.47
CA GLN A 13 12.50 -36.46 12.25
C GLN A 13 11.46 -35.36 12.48
N HIS A 14 10.92 -35.23 13.70
CA HIS A 14 9.90 -34.21 14.00
C HIS A 14 10.44 -32.91 14.60
N LEU A 15 11.76 -32.76 14.82
CA LEU A 15 12.36 -31.57 15.45
C LEU A 15 13.06 -30.61 14.49
N HIS A 16 13.01 -30.85 13.18
CA HIS A 16 13.48 -29.89 12.17
C HIS A 16 12.28 -29.23 11.47
N ALA A 17 11.47 -28.52 12.23
CA ALA A 17 10.69 -27.42 11.68
C ALA A 17 11.70 -26.30 11.35
N GLY A 18 12.34 -26.40 10.18
CA GLY A 18 13.25 -25.40 9.67
C GLY A 18 12.57 -24.04 9.54
N PRO A 19 13.33 -22.93 9.36
CA PRO A 19 12.82 -21.55 9.27
C PRO A 19 11.99 -21.26 8.00
N GLY A 20 11.28 -22.26 7.47
CA GLY A 20 10.46 -22.24 6.27
C GLY A 20 9.05 -22.78 6.45
N ALA A 21 8.53 -22.92 7.67
CA ALA A 21 7.15 -23.34 7.87
C ALA A 21 6.21 -22.32 7.20
N LYS A 22 5.74 -22.65 5.97
CA LYS A 22 4.75 -21.85 5.25
C LYS A 22 3.51 -21.72 6.12
N LEU A 23 3.19 -20.49 6.51
CA LEU A 23 1.98 -20.19 7.27
C LEU A 23 0.74 -20.76 6.55
N PRO A 24 -0.31 -21.20 7.28
CA PRO A 24 -1.56 -21.64 6.67
C PRO A 24 -2.08 -20.61 5.67
N GLN A 25 -2.55 -21.05 4.52
CA GLN A 25 -3.06 -20.24 3.40
C GLN A 25 -4.00 -19.08 3.82
N PRO A 26 -4.95 -19.27 4.75
CA PRO A 26 -5.85 -18.20 5.21
C PRO A 26 -5.09 -17.07 5.94
N ALA A 27 -4.05 -17.40 6.71
CA ALA A 27 -3.26 -16.40 7.43
C ALA A 27 -2.40 -15.55 6.48
N GLN A 28 -1.86 -16.13 5.42
CA GLN A 28 -1.11 -15.40 4.37
C GLN A 28 -2.04 -14.46 3.59
N ARG A 29 -3.23 -14.93 3.22
CA ARG A 29 -4.22 -14.12 2.50
C ARG A 29 -4.67 -12.92 3.33
N ARG A 30 -4.96 -13.12 4.62
CA ARG A 30 -5.38 -12.04 5.54
C ARG A 30 -4.27 -10.99 5.67
N ARG A 31 -3.00 -11.38 5.81
CA ARG A 31 -1.85 -10.46 5.86
C ARG A 31 -1.70 -9.65 4.57
N ARG A 32 -1.87 -10.28 3.41
CA ARG A 32 -1.80 -9.58 2.12
C ARG A 32 -2.88 -8.50 2.00
N VAL A 33 -4.13 -8.83 2.34
CA VAL A 33 -5.25 -7.88 2.32
C VAL A 33 -4.98 -6.68 3.24
N THR A 34 -4.39 -6.89 4.42
CA THR A 34 -4.07 -5.81 5.36
C THR A 34 -3.11 -4.78 4.75
N HIS A 35 -2.06 -5.18 4.02
CA HIS A 35 -1.11 -4.24 3.42
C HIS A 35 -1.74 -3.42 2.27
N TRP A 36 -2.66 -4.01 1.52
CA TRP A 36 -3.43 -3.28 0.51
C TRP A 36 -4.40 -2.27 1.13
N LEU A 37 -5.05 -2.64 2.24
CA LEU A 37 -5.89 -1.71 3.00
C LEU A 37 -5.09 -0.56 3.60
N LEU A 38 -3.90 -0.83 4.13
CA LEU A 38 -3.00 0.22 4.63
C LEU A 38 -2.62 1.20 3.51
N LEU A 39 -2.30 0.69 2.31
CA LEU A 39 -2.01 1.52 1.15
C LEU A 39 -3.22 2.38 0.73
N PHE A 40 -4.41 1.78 0.70
CA PHE A 40 -5.62 2.51 0.36
C PHE A 40 -5.92 3.64 1.36
N VAL A 41 -5.82 3.36 2.67
CA VAL A 41 -6.02 4.37 3.72
C VAL A 41 -4.95 5.47 3.63
N ALA A 42 -3.69 5.10 3.30
CA ALA A 42 -2.62 6.06 3.05
C ALA A 42 -2.97 7.05 1.92
N ILE A 43 -3.47 6.52 0.80
CA ILE A 43 -3.89 7.34 -0.36
C ILE A 43 -5.05 8.26 0.02
N VAL A 44 -6.05 7.77 0.76
CA VAL A 44 -7.18 8.59 1.21
C VAL A 44 -6.70 9.71 2.15
N ALA A 45 -5.82 9.40 3.10
CA ALA A 45 -5.25 10.41 4.01
C ALA A 45 -4.49 11.50 3.25
N GLU A 46 -3.73 11.12 2.24
CA GLU A 46 -3.03 12.06 1.36
C GLU A 46 -3.99 12.93 0.54
N VAL A 47 -5.05 12.35 -0.02
CA VAL A 47 -6.06 13.11 -0.77
C VAL A 47 -6.73 14.15 0.13
N VAL A 48 -7.04 13.81 1.38
CA VAL A 48 -7.57 14.76 2.37
C VAL A 48 -6.55 15.87 2.65
N ALA A 49 -5.28 15.52 2.90
CA ALA A 49 -4.21 16.49 3.12
C ALA A 49 -4.08 17.46 1.94
N THR A 50 -3.94 16.92 0.74
CA THR A 50 -3.75 17.71 -0.49
C THR A 50 -4.97 18.61 -0.79
N SER A 51 -6.19 18.10 -0.59
CA SER A 51 -7.41 18.89 -0.80
C SER A 51 -7.53 20.05 0.21
N THR A 52 -7.05 19.82 1.45
CA THR A 52 -7.07 20.84 2.51
C THR A 52 -5.92 21.85 2.37
N LEU A 53 -4.87 21.52 1.62
CA LEU A 53 -3.65 22.33 1.50
C LEU A 53 -3.94 23.76 1.05
N LYS A 54 -4.88 23.94 0.10
CA LYS A 54 -5.30 25.28 -0.37
C LYS A 54 -5.89 26.12 0.76
N ALA A 55 -6.60 25.51 1.71
CA ALA A 55 -7.21 26.21 2.84
C ALA A 55 -6.21 26.66 3.92
N THR A 56 -4.95 26.19 3.86
CA THR A 56 -3.89 26.60 4.78
C THR A 56 -3.38 28.02 4.53
N GLU A 57 -3.62 28.57 3.31
CA GLU A 57 -3.08 29.86 2.88
C GLU A 57 -1.56 29.98 3.11
N GLY A 58 -0.81 28.99 2.66
CA GLY A 58 0.65 28.94 2.87
C GLY A 58 1.04 28.63 4.34
N PHE A 59 0.25 27.81 5.03
CA PHE A 59 0.44 27.43 6.43
C PHE A 59 0.29 28.58 7.43
N THR A 60 -0.40 29.64 7.05
CA THR A 60 -0.74 30.77 7.96
C THR A 60 -1.95 30.46 8.84
N ARG A 61 -2.85 29.57 8.37
CA ARG A 61 -4.03 29.12 9.12
C ARG A 61 -3.73 27.87 9.92
N LEU A 62 -3.79 27.96 11.26
CA LEU A 62 -3.39 26.88 12.16
C LEU A 62 -4.18 25.57 11.95
N TRP A 63 -5.51 25.62 11.98
CA TRP A 63 -6.34 24.41 11.92
C TRP A 63 -6.19 23.61 10.62
N PRO A 64 -6.31 24.22 9.42
CA PRO A 64 -6.04 23.49 8.18
C PRO A 64 -4.61 22.95 8.11
N SER A 65 -3.63 23.70 8.60
CA SER A 65 -2.23 23.30 8.60
C SER A 65 -1.98 22.06 9.47
N VAL A 66 -2.59 21.99 10.65
CA VAL A 66 -2.51 20.82 11.54
C VAL A 66 -3.13 19.58 10.85
N ILE A 67 -4.30 19.73 10.21
CA ILE A 67 -4.95 18.64 9.48
C ILE A 67 -4.03 18.12 8.38
N VAL A 68 -3.45 19.02 7.58
CA VAL A 68 -2.53 18.68 6.49
C VAL A 68 -1.33 17.89 7.00
N VAL A 69 -0.66 18.37 8.05
CA VAL A 69 0.51 17.71 8.62
C VAL A 69 0.16 16.33 9.15
N VAL A 70 -0.88 16.20 9.96
CA VAL A 70 -1.30 14.92 10.55
C VAL A 70 -1.68 13.90 9.47
N CYS A 71 -2.41 14.35 8.44
CA CYS A 71 -2.81 13.47 7.35
C CYS A 71 -1.62 13.02 6.49
N TYR A 72 -0.67 13.89 6.17
CA TYR A 72 0.55 13.50 5.44
C TYR A 72 1.42 12.55 6.25
N GLU A 73 1.68 12.82 7.53
CA GLU A 73 2.42 11.91 8.41
C GLU A 73 1.76 10.53 8.46
N THR A 74 0.44 10.49 8.63
CA THR A 74 -0.33 9.24 8.61
C THR A 74 -0.17 8.51 7.28
N ALA A 75 -0.29 9.21 6.15
CA ALA A 75 -0.16 8.63 4.83
C ALA A 75 1.23 7.99 4.62
N PHE A 76 2.32 8.69 4.98
CA PHE A 76 3.68 8.18 4.82
C PHE A 76 3.97 7.00 5.74
N ILE A 77 3.51 7.01 6.98
CA ILE A 77 3.65 5.88 7.91
C ILE A 77 2.94 4.64 7.35
N LEU A 78 1.69 4.76 6.91
CA LEU A 78 0.91 3.66 6.38
C LEU A 78 1.49 3.13 5.06
N MET A 79 1.97 4.02 4.18
CA MET A 79 2.65 3.66 2.95
C MET A 79 3.93 2.88 3.23
N SER A 80 4.76 3.34 4.19
CA SER A 80 5.97 2.64 4.62
C SER A 80 5.66 1.23 5.14
N LEU A 81 4.58 1.07 5.92
CA LEU A 81 4.14 -0.24 6.39
C LEU A 81 3.68 -1.15 5.25
N SER A 82 3.07 -0.59 4.20
CA SER A 82 2.65 -1.34 3.02
C SER A 82 3.84 -1.90 2.23
N MET A 83 4.93 -1.13 2.11
CA MET A 83 6.17 -1.51 1.42
C MET A 83 6.90 -2.69 2.06
N LYS A 84 6.56 -3.08 3.30
CA LYS A 84 7.15 -4.27 3.94
C LYS A 84 6.78 -5.58 3.24
N LYS A 85 5.71 -5.60 2.44
CA LYS A 85 5.20 -6.80 1.77
C LYS A 85 4.82 -6.59 0.31
N ILE A 86 4.71 -5.35 -0.13
CA ILE A 86 4.41 -5.00 -1.52
C ILE A 86 5.67 -4.35 -2.09
N PRO A 87 6.16 -4.79 -3.27
CA PRO A 87 7.30 -4.17 -3.91
C PRO A 87 7.12 -2.66 -4.10
N VAL A 88 8.18 -1.90 -3.85
CA VAL A 88 8.16 -0.43 -3.86
C VAL A 88 7.59 0.13 -5.17
N GLY A 89 7.99 -0.43 -6.32
CA GLY A 89 7.49 0.01 -7.63
C GLY A 89 5.97 -0.15 -7.78
N ILE A 90 5.40 -1.23 -7.22
CA ILE A 90 3.95 -1.47 -7.24
C ILE A 90 3.23 -0.49 -6.31
N VAL A 91 3.76 -0.25 -5.11
CA VAL A 91 3.19 0.74 -4.19
C VAL A 91 3.12 2.11 -4.86
N TYR A 92 4.21 2.56 -5.49
CA TYR A 92 4.24 3.84 -6.18
C TYR A 92 3.32 3.89 -7.40
N ALA A 93 3.23 2.81 -8.20
CA ALA A 93 2.33 2.76 -9.35
C ALA A 93 0.86 2.86 -8.93
N VAL A 94 0.46 2.13 -7.89
CA VAL A 94 -0.91 2.17 -7.37
C VAL A 94 -1.19 3.51 -6.69
N TRP A 95 -0.26 3.98 -5.87
CA TRP A 95 -0.37 5.25 -5.15
C TRP A 95 -0.53 6.43 -6.13
N SER A 96 0.32 6.52 -7.16
CA SER A 96 0.24 7.59 -8.15
C SER A 96 -1.03 7.49 -9.01
N GLY A 97 -1.39 6.28 -9.48
CA GLY A 97 -2.57 6.09 -10.33
C GLY A 97 -3.87 6.38 -9.59
N VAL A 98 -4.07 5.77 -8.43
CA VAL A 98 -5.27 5.97 -7.61
C VAL A 98 -5.27 7.37 -6.98
N GLY A 99 -4.12 7.84 -6.48
CA GLY A 99 -3.98 9.16 -5.89
C GLY A 99 -4.35 10.28 -6.86
N VAL A 100 -3.80 10.26 -8.08
CA VAL A 100 -4.13 11.26 -9.12
C VAL A 100 -5.61 11.21 -9.48
N ALA A 101 -6.21 10.02 -9.63
CA ALA A 101 -7.63 9.90 -9.92
C ALA A 101 -8.51 10.50 -8.81
N LEU A 102 -8.21 10.17 -7.54
CA LEU A 102 -8.96 10.65 -6.39
C LEU A 102 -8.78 12.15 -6.14
N ILE A 103 -7.55 12.67 -6.28
CA ILE A 103 -7.32 14.12 -6.08
C ILE A 103 -7.97 14.94 -7.19
N THR A 104 -7.96 14.44 -8.43
CA THR A 104 -8.67 15.07 -9.55
C THR A 104 -10.18 15.11 -9.30
N LEU A 105 -10.74 14.00 -8.83
CA LEU A 105 -12.16 13.92 -8.49
C LEU A 105 -12.50 14.85 -7.31
N ALA A 106 -11.68 14.88 -6.26
CA ALA A 106 -11.86 15.78 -5.13
C ALA A 106 -11.76 17.26 -5.55
N ALA A 107 -10.79 17.61 -6.40
CA ALA A 107 -10.65 18.96 -6.93
C ALA A 107 -11.86 19.38 -7.75
N TRP A 108 -12.42 18.48 -8.53
CA TRP A 108 -13.64 18.75 -9.30
C TRP A 108 -14.85 18.97 -8.39
N ILE A 109 -15.08 18.10 -7.41
CA ILE A 109 -16.27 18.14 -6.53
C ILE A 109 -16.19 19.28 -5.51
N PHE A 110 -15.04 19.44 -4.84
CA PHE A 110 -14.93 20.36 -3.69
C PHE A 110 -14.33 21.72 -4.05
N LEU A 111 -13.49 21.78 -5.09
CA LEU A 111 -12.84 23.04 -5.49
C LEU A 111 -13.41 23.64 -6.78
N GLY A 112 -14.36 22.96 -7.44
CA GLY A 112 -14.94 23.41 -8.70
C GLY A 112 -13.96 23.46 -9.88
N GLN A 113 -12.82 22.74 -9.77
CA GLN A 113 -11.78 22.71 -10.81
C GLN A 113 -12.15 21.65 -11.86
N THR A 114 -12.35 22.08 -13.10
CA THR A 114 -12.59 21.18 -14.23
C THR A 114 -11.30 20.96 -15.01
N LEU A 115 -11.04 19.72 -15.40
CA LEU A 115 -9.97 19.42 -16.34
C LEU A 115 -10.48 19.60 -17.79
N ASP A 116 -9.59 20.07 -18.64
CA ASP A 116 -9.79 20.03 -20.09
C ASP A 116 -9.58 18.59 -20.63
N ALA A 117 -9.86 18.40 -21.91
CA ALA A 117 -9.74 17.10 -22.57
C ALA A 117 -8.31 16.53 -22.50
N ALA A 118 -7.28 17.37 -22.57
CA ALA A 118 -5.88 16.96 -22.47
C ALA A 118 -5.54 16.48 -21.06
N GLY A 119 -5.98 17.22 -20.03
CA GLY A 119 -5.82 16.82 -18.63
C GLY A 119 -6.52 15.50 -18.31
N LEU A 120 -7.74 15.31 -18.79
CA LEU A 120 -8.49 14.07 -18.62
C LEU A 120 -7.80 12.88 -19.30
N ALA A 121 -7.29 13.08 -20.53
CA ALA A 121 -6.49 12.06 -21.23
C ALA A 121 -5.21 11.72 -20.47
N GLY A 122 -4.50 12.72 -19.90
CA GLY A 122 -3.32 12.51 -19.09
C GLY A 122 -3.60 11.68 -17.84
N VAL A 123 -4.66 11.98 -17.10
CA VAL A 123 -5.10 11.20 -15.93
C VAL A 123 -5.45 9.77 -16.35
N ALA A 124 -6.16 9.57 -17.44
CA ALA A 124 -6.51 8.24 -17.95
C ALA A 124 -5.27 7.41 -18.30
N LEU A 125 -4.24 8.03 -18.90
CA LEU A 125 -2.95 7.37 -19.19
C LEU A 125 -2.20 6.96 -17.92
N ILE A 126 -2.16 7.81 -16.88
CA ILE A 126 -1.52 7.50 -15.60
C ILE A 126 -2.22 6.31 -14.93
N VAL A 127 -3.55 6.35 -14.84
CA VAL A 127 -4.35 5.27 -14.26
C VAL A 127 -4.20 3.98 -15.09
N GLY A 128 -4.26 4.08 -16.41
CA GLY A 128 -4.04 2.94 -17.31
C GLY A 128 -2.67 2.33 -17.16
N GLY A 129 -1.61 3.14 -17.08
CA GLY A 129 -0.25 2.68 -16.79
C GLY A 129 -0.12 1.97 -15.45
N ALA A 130 -0.74 2.50 -14.40
CA ALA A 130 -0.77 1.86 -13.08
C ALA A 130 -1.49 0.50 -13.12
N VAL A 131 -2.59 0.38 -13.84
CA VAL A 131 -3.32 -0.89 -14.05
C VAL A 131 -2.45 -1.89 -14.79
N VAL A 132 -1.76 -1.48 -15.87
CA VAL A 132 -0.86 -2.35 -16.65
C VAL A 132 0.27 -2.89 -15.76
N ILE A 133 0.92 -2.04 -14.98
CA ILE A 133 1.97 -2.47 -14.05
C ILE A 133 1.42 -3.49 -13.05
N ASN A 134 0.26 -3.23 -12.46
CA ASN A 134 -0.31 -4.10 -11.44
C ASN A 134 -0.81 -5.44 -11.99
N ALA A 135 -1.35 -5.46 -13.22
CA ALA A 135 -1.92 -6.65 -13.82
C ALA A 135 -0.89 -7.52 -14.57
N PHE A 136 0.12 -6.90 -15.19
CA PHE A 136 1.02 -7.58 -16.13
C PHE A 136 2.48 -7.62 -15.69
N SER A 137 2.91 -6.82 -14.70
CA SER A 137 4.30 -6.87 -14.23
C SER A 137 4.54 -8.13 -13.40
N LYS A 138 5.50 -8.93 -13.83
CA LYS A 138 5.99 -10.11 -13.09
C LYS A 138 6.87 -9.74 -11.88
N SER A 139 7.24 -8.47 -11.73
CA SER A 139 8.03 -7.96 -10.60
C SER A 139 7.28 -7.97 -9.27
N VAL A 140 6.04 -8.46 -9.26
CA VAL A 140 5.18 -8.58 -8.06
C VAL A 140 5.45 -9.86 -7.28
N VAL A 141 6.27 -10.76 -7.83
CA VAL A 141 6.44 -12.12 -7.30
C VAL A 141 7.92 -12.35 -6.99
N ASP A 142 8.32 -11.98 -5.77
CA ASP A 142 9.36 -12.74 -5.03
C ASP A 142 9.20 -12.45 -3.53
#